data_6f64343c7152b5f49117b39bbc4143c6
#
_entry.id   6f64343c7152b5f49117b39bbc4143c6
#
_cell.length_a   1.000
_cell.length_b   1.000
_cell.length_c   1.000
_cell.angle_alpha   90.00
_cell.angle_beta   90.00
_cell.angle_gamma   90.00
#
_symmetry.space_group_name_H-M   'P 1'
#
loop_
_entity.id
_entity.type
_entity.pdbx_description
1 polymer ?
#
loop_
_entity_poly.entity_id
_entity_poly.type
_entity_poly.pdbx_seq_one_letter_code
_entity_poly.pdbx_strand_id
1 'polypeptide(L)'
;MKFDFMDQIKFTKAVYYHFHQIPLPKPFKDGTGGMGKFAPEKGCIELYDQEGCCAHLSVGPAFTADILPMILTGETKSYNEWRESLYWRIRNAGFQSEKAVEVGQLDLMMLDLLAQRAQKPLHRFLGAEKDWTAAYKGGGSLLLEDDELVADMTRYVEEGYKTVKFKVGSGEGTDMERDIRRLKKVREAVGSSVGIAVDANQRWSVEEAYRFSQLAAPYHLEWLEEPIHSNDFNGIRRLKEMG
;
A
#
# COMPACT_ATOMS: atom_id res chain seq x y z
N MET A 1 1.29 19.73 -4.59
CA MET A 1 0.05 20.51 -4.43
C MET A 1 0.06 21.07 -3.01
N LYS A 2 0.06 22.39 -2.81
CA LYS A 2 -0.13 22.98 -1.48
C LYS A 2 -1.63 23.14 -1.28
N PHE A 3 -2.21 22.32 -0.44
CA PHE A 3 -3.57 22.55 0.05
C PHE A 3 -3.47 23.61 1.14
N ASP A 4 -4.09 24.74 0.92
CA ASP A 4 -4.16 25.82 1.91
C ASP A 4 -5.55 25.76 2.57
N PHE A 5 -5.71 24.75 3.42
CA PHE A 5 -6.95 24.60 4.18
C PHE A 5 -6.85 25.44 5.44
N MET A 6 -7.61 26.53 5.46
CA MET A 6 -7.71 27.45 6.60
C MET A 6 -8.62 26.93 7.71
N ASP A 7 -9.39 25.88 7.43
CA ASP A 7 -10.32 25.32 8.38
C ASP A 7 -9.61 24.74 9.61
N GLN A 8 -10.09 25.13 10.77
CA GLN A 8 -9.54 24.73 12.05
C GLN A 8 -10.07 23.34 12.44
N ILE A 9 -9.18 22.46 12.86
CA ILE A 9 -9.50 21.11 13.33
C ILE A 9 -9.15 21.00 14.81
N LYS A 10 -10.11 20.63 15.61
CA LYS A 10 -9.92 20.20 16.99
C LYS A 10 -10.41 18.76 17.12
N PHE A 11 -9.54 17.86 17.47
CA PHE A 11 -9.91 16.48 17.75
C PHE A 11 -10.54 16.39 19.13
N THR A 12 -11.73 15.81 19.22
CA THR A 12 -12.55 15.80 20.45
C THR A 12 -12.65 14.40 21.07
N LYS A 13 -12.62 13.36 20.25
CA LYS A 13 -12.82 11.97 20.68
C LYS A 13 -12.16 11.01 19.68
N ALA A 14 -11.64 9.92 20.19
CA ALA A 14 -11.27 8.74 19.40
C ALA A 14 -11.86 7.48 20.03
N VAL A 15 -12.30 6.54 19.19
CA VAL A 15 -12.73 5.20 19.60
C VAL A 15 -11.92 4.20 18.79
N TYR A 16 -11.19 3.31 19.46
CA TYR A 16 -10.39 2.30 18.83
C TYR A 16 -10.99 0.92 19.02
N TYR A 17 -11.25 0.23 17.93
CA TYR A 17 -11.74 -1.14 17.88
C TYR A 17 -10.57 -2.06 17.56
N HIS A 18 -10.12 -2.79 18.55
CA HIS A 18 -9.04 -3.75 18.37
C HIS A 18 -9.57 -5.03 17.72
N PHE A 19 -8.89 -5.49 16.68
CA PHE A 19 -9.18 -6.77 16.06
C PHE A 19 -8.19 -7.82 16.57
N HIS A 20 -8.72 -8.89 17.13
CA HIS A 20 -7.90 -10.07 17.40
C HIS A 20 -7.31 -10.63 16.10
N GLN A 21 -6.30 -11.49 16.23
CA GLN A 21 -5.64 -12.10 15.07
C GLN A 21 -6.66 -12.69 14.09
N ILE A 22 -6.66 -12.15 12.87
CA ILE A 22 -7.55 -12.61 11.79
C ILE A 22 -6.81 -13.69 11.01
N PRO A 23 -7.35 -14.94 10.96
CA PRO A 23 -6.72 -15.98 10.17
C PRO A 23 -6.78 -15.66 8.68
N LEU A 24 -5.67 -15.88 7.99
CA LEU A 24 -5.62 -15.78 6.54
C LEU A 24 -6.19 -17.06 5.92
N PRO A 25 -6.96 -16.96 4.82
CA PRO A 25 -7.46 -18.14 4.10
C PRO A 25 -6.33 -19.06 3.61
N LYS A 26 -5.20 -18.46 3.23
CA LYS A 26 -3.96 -19.16 2.86
C LYS A 26 -2.77 -18.44 3.52
N PRO A 27 -1.70 -19.17 3.89
CA PRO A 27 -0.46 -18.53 4.37
C PRO A 27 0.09 -17.58 3.32
N PHE A 28 0.60 -16.42 3.78
CA PHE A 28 1.12 -15.40 2.88
C PHE A 28 2.60 -15.13 3.16
N LYS A 29 3.39 -15.09 2.09
CA LYS A 29 4.78 -14.63 2.09
C LYS A 29 5.03 -13.79 0.84
N ASP A 30 5.72 -12.68 1.00
CA ASP A 30 6.28 -11.86 -0.08
C ASP A 30 7.80 -11.78 0.03
N GLY A 31 8.42 -10.89 -0.74
CA GLY A 31 9.86 -10.69 -0.72
C GLY A 31 10.41 -10.11 0.59
N THR A 32 9.60 -9.46 1.41
CA THR A 32 10.03 -8.88 2.70
C THR A 32 9.95 -9.87 3.85
N GLY A 33 9.09 -10.87 3.75
CA GLY A 33 8.89 -11.89 4.77
C GLY A 33 7.51 -12.49 4.73
N GLY A 34 7.22 -13.36 5.69
CA GLY A 34 5.93 -14.02 5.81
C GLY A 34 5.03 -13.35 6.85
N MET A 35 3.76 -13.19 6.54
CA MET A 35 2.72 -12.92 7.54
C MET A 35 2.24 -14.21 8.22
N GLY A 36 2.72 -15.37 7.78
CA GLY A 36 2.33 -16.67 8.30
C GLY A 36 0.85 -17.00 8.06
N LYS A 37 0.17 -17.47 9.10
CA LYS A 37 -1.25 -17.89 9.06
C LYS A 37 -2.21 -16.79 9.50
N PHE A 38 -1.72 -15.67 10.00
CA PHE A 38 -2.53 -14.59 10.54
C PHE A 38 -2.15 -13.26 9.90
N ALA A 39 -3.14 -12.40 9.72
CA ALA A 39 -2.89 -11.02 9.35
C ALA A 39 -2.16 -10.27 10.48
N PRO A 40 -1.38 -9.22 10.17
CA PRO A 40 -0.83 -8.34 11.19
C PRO A 40 -1.91 -7.79 12.11
N GLU A 41 -1.56 -7.59 13.38
CA GLU A 41 -2.45 -6.99 14.36
C GLU A 41 -2.84 -5.57 13.93
N LYS A 42 -4.13 -5.34 13.84
CA LYS A 42 -4.72 -4.06 13.41
C LYS A 42 -6.01 -3.79 14.17
N GLY A 43 -6.47 -2.58 14.06
CA GLY A 43 -7.78 -2.17 14.53
C GLY A 43 -8.41 -1.17 13.56
N CYS A 44 -9.60 -0.70 13.89
CA CYS A 44 -10.23 0.43 13.25
C CYS A 44 -10.35 1.56 14.25
N ILE A 45 -10.07 2.78 13.82
CA ILE A 45 -10.27 3.97 14.64
C ILE A 45 -11.40 4.83 14.07
N GLU A 46 -12.22 5.35 14.95
CA GLU A 46 -13.11 6.48 14.70
C GLU A 46 -12.49 7.71 15.34
N LEU A 47 -12.26 8.75 14.56
CA LEU A 47 -11.69 10.00 15.04
C LEU A 47 -12.66 11.15 14.77
N TYR A 48 -13.07 11.82 15.82
CA TYR A 48 -14.10 12.87 15.78
C TYR A 48 -13.49 14.26 15.93
N ASP A 49 -14.03 15.21 15.19
CA ASP A 49 -13.71 16.62 15.32
C ASP A 49 -14.76 17.41 16.13
N GLN A 50 -14.55 18.74 16.25
CA GLN A 50 -15.46 19.64 16.99
C GLN A 50 -16.81 19.85 16.27
N GLU A 51 -16.91 19.58 14.97
CA GLU A 51 -18.17 19.69 14.22
C GLU A 51 -18.99 18.39 14.27
N GLY A 52 -18.44 17.35 14.91
CA GLY A 52 -19.06 16.02 14.99
C GLY A 52 -18.84 15.15 13.76
N CYS A 53 -18.01 15.58 12.82
CA CYS A 53 -17.59 14.73 11.73
C CYS A 53 -16.73 13.58 12.26
N CYS A 54 -16.79 12.42 11.60
CA CYS A 54 -16.07 11.22 12.01
C CYS A 54 -15.31 10.60 10.85
N ALA A 55 -14.00 10.52 10.96
CA ALA A 55 -13.16 9.78 10.04
C ALA A 55 -12.90 8.37 10.56
N HIS A 56 -12.89 7.39 9.63
CA HIS A 56 -12.66 5.98 9.94
C HIS A 56 -11.43 5.48 9.19
N LEU A 57 -10.54 4.77 9.88
CA LEU A 57 -9.38 4.18 9.23
C LEU A 57 -8.90 2.92 9.95
N SER A 58 -8.35 1.96 9.19
CA SER A 58 -7.61 0.85 9.77
C SER A 58 -6.22 1.31 10.16
N VAL A 59 -5.85 1.16 11.44
CA VAL A 59 -4.58 1.59 12.01
C VAL A 59 -3.96 0.47 12.85
N GLY A 60 -2.63 0.52 13.02
CA GLY A 60 -1.93 -0.35 13.94
C GLY A 60 -2.04 0.13 15.40
N PRO A 61 -1.65 -0.71 16.38
CA PRO A 61 -1.64 -0.32 17.80
C PRO A 61 -0.75 0.90 18.09
N ALA A 62 0.33 1.06 17.34
CA ALA A 62 1.26 2.19 17.49
C ALA A 62 0.59 3.54 17.23
N PHE A 63 -0.41 3.61 16.32
CA PHE A 63 -1.17 4.84 16.10
C PHE A 63 -1.84 5.33 17.39
N THR A 64 -2.45 4.42 18.16
CA THR A 64 -3.11 4.78 19.43
C THR A 64 -2.12 5.22 20.50
N ALA A 65 -0.95 4.61 20.56
CA ALA A 65 0.08 4.93 21.55
C ALA A 65 0.83 6.22 21.21
N ASP A 66 1.10 6.47 19.94
CA ASP A 66 1.99 7.53 19.49
C ASP A 66 1.25 8.79 19.00
N ILE A 67 0.18 8.61 18.23
CA ILE A 67 -0.53 9.74 17.57
C ILE A 67 -1.63 10.32 18.45
N LEU A 68 -2.48 9.49 19.06
CA LEU A 68 -3.61 10.00 19.84
C LEU A 68 -3.21 10.95 20.98
N PRO A 69 -2.14 10.70 21.77
CA PRO A 69 -1.69 11.64 22.79
C PRO A 69 -1.22 12.99 22.24
N MET A 70 -0.82 13.02 20.97
CA MET A 70 -0.35 14.26 20.31
C MET A 70 -1.49 15.13 19.81
N ILE A 71 -2.65 14.56 19.52
CA ILE A 71 -3.78 15.27 18.89
C ILE A 71 -4.96 15.48 19.81
N LEU A 72 -5.19 14.64 20.82
CA LEU A 72 -6.27 14.79 21.79
C LEU A 72 -5.88 15.72 22.96
N THR A 73 -5.23 16.82 22.63
CA THR A 73 -4.73 17.82 23.61
C THR A 73 -5.72 18.93 23.90
N GLY A 74 -6.83 18.99 23.16
CA GLY A 74 -7.78 20.09 23.20
C GLY A 74 -7.39 21.31 22.36
N GLU A 75 -6.21 21.28 21.72
CA GLU A 75 -5.77 22.33 20.81
C GLU A 75 -6.59 22.35 19.52
N THR A 76 -6.72 23.55 18.97
CA THR A 76 -7.35 23.79 17.66
C THR A 76 -6.27 24.32 16.72
N LYS A 77 -6.10 23.68 15.59
CA LYS A 77 -5.09 24.04 14.57
C LYS A 77 -5.65 23.86 13.18
N SER A 78 -5.16 24.62 12.22
CA SER A 78 -5.42 24.36 10.81
C SER A 78 -4.77 23.04 10.37
N TYR A 79 -5.20 22.51 9.25
CA TYR A 79 -4.59 21.33 8.65
C TYR A 79 -3.05 21.47 8.50
N ASN A 80 -2.59 22.63 8.00
CA ASN A 80 -1.16 22.87 7.82
C ASN A 80 -0.40 22.94 9.16
N GLU A 81 -0.96 23.55 10.19
CA GLU A 81 -0.36 23.62 11.53
C GLU A 81 -0.27 22.23 12.18
N TRP A 82 -1.30 21.37 12.01
CA TRP A 82 -1.23 19.98 12.45
C TRP A 82 -0.12 19.22 11.74
N ARG A 83 -0.03 19.31 10.42
CA ARG A 83 1.05 18.68 9.63
C ARG A 83 2.42 19.14 10.07
N GLU A 84 2.62 20.45 10.26
CA GLU A 84 3.90 20.99 10.73
C GLU A 84 4.24 20.49 12.13
N SER A 85 3.29 20.50 13.05
CA SER A 85 3.49 19.99 14.42
C SER A 85 3.94 18.51 14.41
N LEU A 86 3.32 17.69 13.58
CA LEU A 86 3.66 16.27 13.43
C LEU A 86 5.02 16.09 12.78
N TYR A 87 5.33 16.84 11.72
CA TYR A 87 6.64 16.84 11.09
C TYR A 87 7.77 17.09 12.11
N TRP A 88 7.65 18.14 12.90
CA TRP A 88 8.67 18.48 13.90
C TRP A 88 8.85 17.37 14.96
N ARG A 89 7.82 16.62 15.27
CA ARG A 89 7.89 15.52 16.23
C ARG A 89 8.54 14.26 15.66
N ILE A 90 8.27 13.93 14.39
CA ILE A 90 8.72 12.66 13.80
C ILE A 90 10.00 12.79 12.98
N ARG A 91 10.49 13.99 12.68
CA ARG A 91 11.61 14.21 11.75
C ARG A 91 12.86 13.38 12.07
N ASN A 92 13.14 13.15 13.36
CA ASN A 92 14.30 12.38 13.81
C ASN A 92 14.09 10.85 13.69
N ALA A 93 12.86 10.39 13.57
CA ALA A 93 12.56 8.98 13.32
C ALA A 93 12.70 8.60 11.83
N GLY A 94 12.78 9.61 10.95
CA GLY A 94 12.86 9.43 9.50
C GLY A 94 11.49 9.23 8.84
N PHE A 95 11.41 9.63 7.56
CA PHE A 95 10.15 9.61 6.78
C PHE A 95 9.83 8.25 6.14
N GLN A 96 10.59 7.22 6.47
CA GLN A 96 10.37 5.84 6.01
C GLN A 96 10.14 4.87 7.17
N SER A 97 9.90 5.42 8.35
CA SER A 97 9.59 4.66 9.55
C SER A 97 8.08 4.40 9.67
N GLU A 98 7.70 3.49 10.57
CA GLU A 98 6.30 3.27 10.95
C GLU A 98 5.61 4.57 11.36
N LYS A 99 6.33 5.49 11.99
CA LYS A 99 5.80 6.81 12.37
C LYS A 99 5.38 7.67 11.17
N ALA A 100 6.05 7.56 10.04
CA ALA A 100 5.62 8.24 8.82
C ALA A 100 4.31 7.66 8.28
N VAL A 101 4.12 6.34 8.41
CA VAL A 101 2.83 5.68 8.07
C VAL A 101 1.72 6.19 8.97
N GLU A 102 1.94 6.25 10.29
CA GLU A 102 0.95 6.76 11.25
C GLU A 102 0.57 8.22 10.99
N VAL A 103 1.54 9.07 10.67
CA VAL A 103 1.27 10.46 10.29
C VAL A 103 0.51 10.54 8.97
N GLY A 104 0.83 9.70 7.98
CA GLY A 104 0.06 9.60 6.73
C GLY A 104 -1.38 9.14 6.96
N GLN A 105 -1.61 8.24 7.92
CA GLN A 105 -2.95 7.83 8.32
C GLN A 105 -3.74 8.98 8.93
N LEU A 106 -3.13 9.77 9.82
CA LEU A 106 -3.76 10.97 10.38
C LEU A 106 -4.02 12.03 9.30
N ASP A 107 -3.07 12.24 8.38
CA ASP A 107 -3.22 13.15 7.26
C ASP A 107 -4.47 12.83 6.43
N LEU A 108 -4.66 11.55 6.10
CA LEU A 108 -5.85 11.07 5.40
C LEU A 108 -7.13 11.33 6.19
N MET A 109 -7.14 11.07 7.51
CA MET A 109 -8.31 11.33 8.35
C MET A 109 -8.65 12.82 8.46
N MET A 110 -7.65 13.70 8.55
CA MET A 110 -7.88 15.16 8.52
C MET A 110 -8.54 15.60 7.21
N LEU A 111 -8.05 15.10 6.08
CA LEU A 111 -8.63 15.40 4.77
C LEU A 111 -10.06 14.88 4.64
N ASP A 112 -10.35 13.71 5.20
CA ASP A 112 -11.70 13.15 5.21
C ASP A 112 -12.66 13.98 6.06
N LEU A 113 -12.26 14.41 7.27
CA LEU A 113 -13.05 15.33 8.12
C LEU A 113 -13.37 16.64 7.39
N LEU A 114 -12.38 17.23 6.73
CA LEU A 114 -12.58 18.47 5.96
C LEU A 114 -13.49 18.26 4.75
N ALA A 115 -13.39 17.12 4.07
CA ALA A 115 -14.25 16.75 2.96
C ALA A 115 -15.71 16.57 3.43
N GLN A 116 -15.94 15.93 4.59
CA GLN A 116 -17.25 15.78 5.22
C GLN A 116 -17.87 17.15 5.55
N ARG A 117 -17.12 18.07 6.16
CA ARG A 117 -17.59 19.44 6.43
C ARG A 117 -17.95 20.18 5.14
N ALA A 118 -17.17 19.98 4.06
CA ALA A 118 -17.45 20.55 2.75
C ALA A 118 -18.59 19.83 2.01
N GLN A 119 -19.19 18.78 2.60
CA GLN A 119 -20.21 17.93 2.00
C GLN A 119 -19.80 17.38 0.61
N LYS A 120 -18.53 17.00 0.47
CA LYS A 120 -17.96 16.45 -0.77
C LYS A 120 -17.32 15.08 -0.50
N PRO A 121 -17.42 14.13 -1.43
CA PRO A 121 -16.57 12.96 -1.41
C PRO A 121 -15.09 13.38 -1.43
N LEU A 122 -14.22 12.65 -0.71
CA LEU A 122 -12.81 13.02 -0.55
C LEU A 122 -12.10 13.27 -1.91
N HIS A 123 -12.33 12.43 -2.90
CA HIS A 123 -11.71 12.61 -4.22
C HIS A 123 -12.14 13.94 -4.90
N ARG A 124 -13.42 14.33 -4.76
CA ARG A 124 -13.91 15.63 -5.27
C ARG A 124 -13.38 16.81 -4.46
N PHE A 125 -13.26 16.65 -3.14
CA PHE A 125 -12.63 17.64 -2.28
C PHE A 125 -11.17 17.88 -2.67
N LEU A 126 -10.44 16.83 -3.03
CA LEU A 126 -9.07 16.89 -3.52
C LEU A 126 -8.93 17.31 -5.00
N GLY A 127 -10.05 17.60 -5.68
CA GLY A 127 -10.06 18.11 -7.05
C GLY A 127 -10.05 17.05 -8.15
N ALA A 128 -10.33 15.80 -7.84
CA ALA A 128 -10.47 14.77 -8.87
C ALA A 128 -11.70 15.02 -9.73
N GLU A 129 -11.56 14.84 -11.05
CA GLU A 129 -12.65 15.01 -12.03
C GLU A 129 -13.43 13.74 -12.30
N LYS A 130 -12.83 12.57 -12.01
CA LYS A 130 -13.43 11.25 -12.27
C LYS A 130 -13.99 10.65 -10.99
N ASP A 131 -15.11 9.94 -11.10
CA ASP A 131 -15.73 9.17 -10.01
C ASP A 131 -15.32 7.70 -10.01
N TRP A 132 -14.46 7.30 -10.90
CA TRP A 132 -13.99 5.93 -11.04
C TRP A 132 -12.50 5.86 -11.36
N THR A 133 -11.89 4.74 -11.02
CA THR A 133 -10.53 4.37 -11.43
C THR A 133 -10.48 2.90 -11.77
N ALA A 134 -9.56 2.52 -12.67
CA ALA A 134 -9.28 1.11 -12.94
C ALA A 134 -8.64 0.47 -11.69
N ALA A 135 -9.03 -0.76 -11.41
CA ALA A 135 -8.47 -1.56 -10.32
C ALA A 135 -7.78 -2.81 -10.87
N TYR A 136 -6.69 -3.19 -10.25
CA TYR A 136 -6.09 -4.50 -10.41
C TYR A 136 -6.32 -5.35 -9.16
N LYS A 137 -6.23 -6.67 -9.30
CA LYS A 137 -6.28 -7.59 -8.16
C LYS A 137 -4.90 -8.12 -7.81
N GLY A 138 -4.44 -7.79 -6.61
CA GLY A 138 -3.18 -8.29 -6.07
C GLY A 138 -3.34 -9.55 -5.23
N GLY A 139 -2.32 -10.41 -5.22
CA GLY A 139 -2.28 -11.64 -4.43
C GLY A 139 -1.02 -12.44 -4.70
N GLY A 140 -1.16 -13.76 -4.83
CA GLY A 140 -0.11 -14.65 -5.32
C GLY A 140 1.12 -14.75 -4.44
N SER A 141 0.91 -15.17 -3.18
CA SER A 141 1.98 -15.46 -2.21
C SER A 141 3.11 -16.31 -2.81
N LEU A 142 4.34 -16.08 -2.37
CA LEU A 142 5.50 -16.93 -2.69
C LEU A 142 5.38 -18.38 -2.15
N LEU A 143 4.47 -18.62 -1.21
CA LEU A 143 4.21 -19.95 -0.66
C LEU A 143 3.28 -20.80 -1.52
N LEU A 144 2.55 -20.19 -2.48
CA LEU A 144 1.64 -20.95 -3.34
C LEU A 144 2.43 -21.79 -4.32
N GLU A 145 1.96 -23.02 -4.53
CA GLU A 145 2.39 -23.83 -5.65
C GLU A 145 1.95 -23.20 -6.98
N ASP A 146 2.62 -23.54 -8.07
CA ASP A 146 2.37 -22.92 -9.38
C ASP A 146 0.89 -23.02 -9.79
N ASP A 147 0.26 -24.18 -9.60
CA ASP A 147 -1.12 -24.42 -10.01
C ASP A 147 -2.13 -23.67 -9.11
N GLU A 148 -1.82 -23.50 -7.81
CA GLU A 148 -2.61 -22.66 -6.91
C GLU A 148 -2.54 -21.17 -7.30
N LEU A 149 -1.36 -20.69 -7.70
CA LEU A 149 -1.20 -19.33 -8.20
C LEU A 149 -2.01 -19.13 -9.47
N VAL A 150 -1.90 -20.05 -10.42
CA VAL A 150 -2.66 -19.99 -11.68
C VAL A 150 -4.17 -19.97 -11.41
N ALA A 151 -4.66 -20.84 -10.52
CA ALA A 151 -6.07 -20.87 -10.14
C ALA A 151 -6.55 -19.54 -9.52
N ASP A 152 -5.74 -18.95 -8.63
CA ASP A 152 -6.10 -17.64 -8.02
C ASP A 152 -6.13 -16.53 -9.08
N MET A 153 -5.15 -16.45 -9.98
CA MET A 153 -5.10 -15.42 -11.04
C MET A 153 -6.23 -15.59 -12.05
N THR A 154 -6.57 -16.82 -12.43
CA THR A 154 -7.71 -17.11 -13.32
C THR A 154 -9.02 -16.68 -12.68
N ARG A 155 -9.23 -17.02 -11.41
CA ARG A 155 -10.42 -16.60 -10.66
C ARG A 155 -10.55 -15.08 -10.59
N TYR A 156 -9.46 -14.33 -10.41
CA TYR A 156 -9.51 -12.87 -10.41
C TYR A 156 -9.95 -12.29 -11.76
N VAL A 157 -9.53 -12.92 -12.87
CA VAL A 157 -9.99 -12.54 -14.21
C VAL A 157 -11.49 -12.85 -14.39
N GLU A 158 -11.97 -13.99 -13.89
CA GLU A 158 -13.38 -14.36 -13.89
C GLU A 158 -14.23 -13.41 -13.03
N GLU A 159 -13.69 -12.88 -11.94
CA GLU A 159 -14.28 -11.81 -11.13
C GLU A 159 -14.35 -10.45 -11.87
N GLY A 160 -13.76 -10.34 -13.06
CA GLY A 160 -13.82 -9.16 -13.93
C GLY A 160 -12.62 -8.23 -13.90
N TYR A 161 -11.58 -8.53 -13.14
CA TYR A 161 -10.35 -7.74 -13.14
C TYR A 161 -9.61 -7.87 -14.48
N LYS A 162 -9.12 -6.73 -14.99
CA LYS A 162 -8.39 -6.67 -16.25
C LYS A 162 -6.88 -6.79 -16.08
N THR A 163 -6.39 -6.60 -14.85
CA THR A 163 -5.00 -6.71 -14.47
C THR A 163 -4.89 -7.50 -13.17
N VAL A 164 -3.96 -8.43 -13.12
CA VAL A 164 -3.64 -9.23 -11.94
C VAL A 164 -2.17 -9.00 -11.53
N LYS A 165 -1.91 -9.01 -10.22
CA LYS A 165 -0.55 -8.85 -9.69
C LYS A 165 -0.22 -9.97 -8.70
N PHE A 166 0.99 -10.53 -8.80
CA PHE A 166 1.47 -11.55 -7.88
C PHE A 166 2.94 -11.34 -7.49
N LYS A 167 3.37 -12.05 -6.45
CA LYS A 167 4.70 -11.91 -5.87
C LYS A 167 5.75 -12.73 -6.63
N VAL A 168 6.92 -12.12 -6.81
CA VAL A 168 8.17 -12.71 -7.30
C VAL A 168 9.29 -12.48 -6.29
N GLY A 169 10.51 -12.97 -6.54
CA GLY A 169 11.62 -12.95 -5.59
C GLY A 169 11.67 -14.25 -4.78
N SER A 170 11.31 -15.36 -5.39
CA SER A 170 11.37 -16.70 -4.81
C SER A 170 12.78 -17.05 -4.31
N GLY A 171 12.88 -17.91 -3.29
CA GLY A 171 14.15 -18.33 -2.72
C GLY A 171 14.98 -17.17 -2.18
N GLU A 172 14.33 -16.19 -1.54
CA GLU A 172 14.99 -14.96 -1.07
C GLU A 172 15.67 -14.16 -2.21
N GLY A 173 15.05 -14.19 -3.40
CA GLY A 173 15.52 -13.51 -4.63
C GLY A 173 16.43 -14.35 -5.50
N THR A 174 16.81 -15.57 -5.08
CA THR A 174 17.80 -16.40 -5.81
C THR A 174 17.17 -17.37 -6.81
N ASP A 175 15.87 -17.68 -6.70
CA ASP A 175 15.17 -18.62 -7.57
C ASP A 175 14.36 -17.91 -8.67
N MET A 176 15.07 -17.19 -9.52
CA MET A 176 14.47 -16.46 -10.64
C MET A 176 13.84 -17.40 -11.68
N GLU A 177 14.34 -18.63 -11.81
CA GLU A 177 13.78 -19.64 -12.71
C GLU A 177 12.35 -20.01 -12.30
N ARG A 178 12.10 -20.17 -11.01
CA ARG A 178 10.75 -20.38 -10.48
C ARG A 178 9.84 -19.20 -10.79
N ASP A 179 10.31 -17.97 -10.59
CA ASP A 179 9.52 -16.76 -10.85
C ASP A 179 9.12 -16.65 -12.31
N ILE A 180 10.05 -16.90 -13.26
CA ILE A 180 9.77 -16.89 -14.70
C ILE A 180 8.83 -18.03 -15.10
N ARG A 181 8.99 -19.23 -14.53
CA ARG A 181 8.07 -20.36 -14.76
C ARG A 181 6.66 -20.03 -14.31
N ARG A 182 6.50 -19.42 -13.12
CA ARG A 182 5.20 -18.96 -12.59
C ARG A 182 4.58 -17.91 -13.50
N LEU A 183 5.36 -16.91 -13.92
CA LEU A 183 4.92 -15.87 -14.86
C LEU A 183 4.43 -16.47 -16.18
N LYS A 184 5.18 -17.41 -16.75
CA LYS A 184 4.80 -18.13 -17.97
C LYS A 184 3.45 -18.83 -17.79
N LYS A 185 3.29 -19.65 -16.74
CA LYS A 185 2.05 -20.39 -16.47
C LYS A 185 0.84 -19.46 -16.29
N VAL A 186 1.02 -18.36 -15.56
CA VAL A 186 -0.06 -17.37 -15.40
C VAL A 186 -0.42 -16.74 -16.74
N ARG A 187 0.57 -16.31 -17.55
CA ARG A 187 0.32 -15.74 -18.88
C ARG A 187 -0.42 -16.70 -19.81
N GLU A 188 -0.02 -17.98 -19.82
CA GLU A 188 -0.70 -19.01 -20.60
C GLU A 188 -2.16 -19.21 -20.17
N ALA A 189 -2.45 -19.12 -18.88
CA ALA A 189 -3.80 -19.32 -18.34
C ALA A 189 -4.72 -18.12 -18.53
N VAL A 190 -4.24 -16.89 -18.28
CA VAL A 190 -5.09 -15.69 -18.35
C VAL A 190 -5.18 -15.08 -19.75
N GLY A 191 -4.32 -15.48 -20.67
CA GLY A 191 -4.30 -14.99 -22.06
C GLY A 191 -3.59 -13.64 -22.22
N SER A 192 -3.44 -13.19 -23.46
CA SER A 192 -2.65 -11.98 -23.80
C SER A 192 -3.39 -10.66 -23.54
N SER A 193 -4.71 -10.68 -23.38
CA SER A 193 -5.53 -9.48 -23.15
C SER A 193 -5.56 -9.01 -21.69
N VAL A 194 -5.06 -9.83 -20.76
CA VAL A 194 -5.01 -9.50 -19.34
C VAL A 194 -3.68 -8.88 -18.99
N GLY A 195 -3.69 -7.75 -18.30
CA GLY A 195 -2.49 -7.15 -17.74
C GLY A 195 -1.90 -8.03 -16.64
N ILE A 196 -0.59 -8.25 -16.65
CA ILE A 196 0.12 -8.93 -15.57
C ILE A 196 1.15 -7.98 -14.99
N ALA A 197 1.10 -7.79 -13.68
CA ALA A 197 2.13 -7.14 -12.91
C ALA A 197 2.78 -8.13 -11.94
N VAL A 198 4.03 -7.87 -11.59
CA VAL A 198 4.73 -8.65 -10.58
C VAL A 198 5.41 -7.73 -9.58
N ASP A 199 5.56 -8.21 -8.35
CA ASP A 199 6.10 -7.43 -7.24
C ASP A 199 7.22 -8.21 -6.55
N ALA A 200 8.45 -7.67 -6.62
CA ALA A 200 9.64 -8.28 -6.05
C ALA A 200 9.91 -7.85 -4.61
N ASN A 201 9.19 -6.85 -4.09
CA ASN A 201 9.35 -6.32 -2.73
C ASN A 201 10.81 -6.02 -2.37
N GLN A 202 11.51 -5.31 -3.25
CA GLN A 202 12.87 -4.80 -3.06
C GLN A 202 13.95 -5.90 -2.94
N ARG A 203 13.73 -7.06 -3.57
CA ARG A 203 14.54 -8.25 -3.31
C ARG A 203 15.85 -8.32 -4.08
N TRP A 204 15.98 -7.57 -5.19
CA TRP A 204 17.07 -7.69 -6.12
C TRP A 204 18.06 -6.53 -6.10
N SER A 205 19.26 -6.76 -6.58
CA SER A 205 20.18 -5.74 -7.07
C SER A 205 19.71 -5.19 -8.42
N VAL A 206 20.32 -4.09 -8.88
CA VAL A 206 20.03 -3.50 -10.20
C VAL A 206 20.25 -4.52 -11.31
N GLU A 207 21.35 -5.28 -11.25
CA GLU A 207 21.73 -6.28 -12.23
C GLU A 207 20.74 -7.46 -12.27
N GLU A 208 20.31 -7.94 -11.11
CA GLU A 208 19.32 -9.02 -11.01
C GLU A 208 17.94 -8.55 -11.49
N ALA A 209 17.52 -7.36 -11.13
CA ALA A 209 16.28 -6.75 -11.58
C ALA A 209 16.27 -6.59 -13.12
N TYR A 210 17.37 -6.13 -13.69
CA TYR A 210 17.54 -6.03 -15.14
C TYR A 210 17.49 -7.43 -15.80
N ARG A 211 18.22 -8.40 -15.25
CA ARG A 211 18.16 -9.78 -15.76
C ARG A 211 16.75 -10.34 -15.73
N PHE A 212 16.01 -10.13 -14.64
CA PHE A 212 14.61 -10.54 -14.57
C PHE A 212 13.76 -9.87 -15.65
N SER A 213 13.90 -8.55 -15.84
CA SER A 213 13.14 -7.82 -16.87
C SER A 213 13.37 -8.39 -18.27
N GLN A 214 14.61 -8.76 -18.61
CA GLN A 214 14.93 -9.37 -19.89
C GLN A 214 14.30 -10.77 -20.06
N LEU A 215 14.32 -11.59 -19.01
CA LEU A 215 13.69 -12.92 -19.02
C LEU A 215 12.15 -12.82 -19.05
N ALA A 216 11.59 -11.78 -18.45
CA ALA A 216 10.15 -11.53 -18.39
C ALA A 216 9.59 -10.85 -19.66
N ALA A 217 10.45 -10.26 -20.51
CA ALA A 217 10.04 -9.52 -21.71
C ALA A 217 9.04 -10.26 -22.61
N PRO A 218 9.20 -11.58 -22.90
CA PRO A 218 8.24 -12.32 -23.73
C PRO A 218 6.82 -12.41 -23.15
N TYR A 219 6.65 -12.12 -21.87
CA TYR A 219 5.36 -12.22 -21.17
C TYR A 219 4.64 -10.89 -21.05
N HIS A 220 5.21 -9.79 -21.55
CA HIS A 220 4.58 -8.47 -21.63
C HIS A 220 4.01 -8.01 -20.29
N LEU A 221 4.88 -7.79 -19.30
CA LEU A 221 4.47 -7.24 -18.01
C LEU A 221 3.91 -5.81 -18.18
N GLU A 222 2.84 -5.51 -17.47
CA GLU A 222 2.31 -4.16 -17.39
C GLU A 222 3.22 -3.27 -16.52
N TRP A 223 3.72 -3.82 -15.40
CA TRP A 223 4.82 -3.23 -14.62
C TRP A 223 5.53 -4.28 -13.77
N LEU A 224 6.76 -3.94 -13.40
CA LEU A 224 7.57 -4.61 -12.38
C LEU A 224 7.64 -3.70 -11.14
N GLU A 225 7.03 -4.11 -10.03
CA GLU A 225 6.93 -3.35 -8.79
C GLU A 225 8.10 -3.64 -7.87
N GLU A 226 8.66 -2.58 -7.28
CA GLU A 226 9.73 -2.62 -6.28
C GLU A 226 10.85 -3.64 -6.58
N PRO A 227 11.48 -3.61 -7.78
CA PRO A 227 12.50 -4.60 -8.11
C PRO A 227 13.72 -4.52 -7.19
N ILE A 228 14.11 -3.31 -6.80
CA ILE A 228 15.25 -2.99 -5.93
C ILE A 228 14.81 -2.13 -4.75
N HIS A 229 15.70 -1.90 -3.80
CA HIS A 229 15.39 -1.10 -2.61
C HIS A 229 14.91 0.31 -2.98
N SER A 230 13.77 0.73 -2.40
CA SER A 230 13.10 1.99 -2.73
C SER A 230 13.93 3.25 -2.46
N ASN A 231 14.94 3.18 -1.57
CA ASN A 231 15.87 4.27 -1.28
C ASN A 231 17.04 4.36 -2.26
N ASP A 232 17.23 3.38 -3.13
CA ASP A 232 18.27 3.43 -4.15
C ASP A 232 17.78 4.18 -5.40
N PHE A 233 17.63 5.50 -5.26
CA PHE A 233 17.20 6.36 -6.36
C PHE A 233 18.12 6.31 -7.58
N ASN A 234 19.44 6.12 -7.36
CA ASN A 234 20.40 6.00 -8.45
C ASN A 234 20.25 4.66 -9.17
N GLY A 235 20.08 3.57 -8.42
CA GLY A 235 19.79 2.26 -8.96
C GLY A 235 18.50 2.23 -9.76
N ILE A 236 17.41 2.83 -9.25
CA ILE A 236 16.13 2.95 -9.97
C ILE A 236 16.31 3.71 -11.29
N ARG A 237 17.05 4.84 -11.28
CA ARG A 237 17.35 5.61 -12.51
C ARG A 237 18.12 4.75 -13.50
N ARG A 238 19.20 4.11 -13.05
CA ARG A 238 20.04 3.23 -13.87
C ARG A 238 19.22 2.08 -14.47
N LEU A 239 18.37 1.44 -13.69
CA LEU A 239 17.51 0.34 -14.17
C LEU A 239 16.57 0.83 -15.29
N LYS A 240 15.98 2.03 -15.15
CA LYS A 240 15.16 2.65 -16.20
C LYS A 240 15.92 2.99 -17.48
N GLU A 241 17.20 3.32 -17.38
CA GLU A 241 18.08 3.61 -18.54
C GLU A 241 18.51 2.34 -19.27
N MET A 242 18.52 1.19 -18.59
CA MET A 242 18.92 -0.11 -19.15
C MET A 242 17.79 -0.81 -19.91
N GLY A 243 16.55 -0.49 -19.66
CA GLY A 243 15.37 -1.16 -20.23
C GLY A 243 14.18 -0.33 -20.39
#